data_ada88e5f821f0fd1578728e34d0838d6
#
_entry.id   ada88e5f821f0fd1578728e34d0838d6
#
_cell.length_a   1.000
_cell.length_b   1.000
_cell.length_c   1.000
_cell.angle_alpha   90.00
_cell.angle_beta   90.00
_cell.angle_gamma   90.00
#
_symmetry.space_group_name_H-M   'P 1'
#
loop_
_entity.id
_entity.type
_entity.pdbx_description
1 polymer ?
#
loop_
_entity_poly.entity_id
_entity_poly.type
_entity_poly.pdbx_seq_one_letter_code
_entity_poly.pdbx_strand_id
1 'polypeptide(L)'
;YTIDFTQAAKENKLDPVIGRDKQMLRVIQILCRRGKNNPCLIGEPGVGKTAIVEGLAQSIVNGTVPELIAGKRLVSLDMSGLVAKSKYRGEFEERIKKVINEVIADGNVILFIDELHTIIGAGGAEGALDASNILKPALARGQLQVIGATTIEEYRKYVEKDAALERRFQPVTVEEPSEEEAIEILNGLKSLYEKHHHVTITQE
;
A
#
# COMPACT_ATOMS: atom_id res chain seq x y z
N TYR A 1 -9.42 8.47 9.06
CA TYR A 1 -8.93 8.56 7.68
C TYR A 1 -7.78 7.61 7.37
N THR A 2 -7.40 6.79 8.33
CA THR A 2 -6.34 5.80 8.19
C THR A 2 -6.73 4.48 8.84
N ILE A 3 -6.18 3.39 8.32
CA ILE A 3 -6.31 2.03 8.85
C ILE A 3 -4.91 1.56 9.22
N ASP A 4 -4.67 1.22 10.49
CA ASP A 4 -3.38 0.73 10.96
C ASP A 4 -3.26 -0.78 10.74
N PHE A 5 -2.54 -1.19 9.70
CA PHE A 5 -2.32 -2.60 9.38
C PHE A 5 -1.42 -3.30 10.39
N THR A 6 -0.45 -2.60 10.98
CA THR A 6 0.38 -3.19 12.05
C THR A 6 -0.41 -3.44 13.31
N GLN A 7 -1.37 -2.58 13.66
CA GLN A 7 -2.28 -2.83 14.76
C GLN A 7 -3.22 -4.01 14.45
N ALA A 8 -3.78 -4.05 13.23
CA ALA A 8 -4.62 -5.17 12.80
C ALA A 8 -3.84 -6.50 12.82
N ALA A 9 -2.57 -6.50 12.43
CA ALA A 9 -1.69 -7.67 12.51
C ALA A 9 -1.47 -8.14 13.96
N LYS A 10 -1.23 -7.21 14.89
CA LYS A 10 -1.10 -7.52 16.33
C LYS A 10 -2.37 -8.16 16.90
N GLU A 11 -3.52 -7.74 16.40
CA GLU A 11 -4.82 -8.25 16.82
C GLU A 11 -5.26 -9.52 16.04
N ASN A 12 -4.40 -10.08 15.19
CA ASN A 12 -4.67 -11.22 14.32
C ASN A 12 -5.94 -11.06 13.46
N LYS A 13 -6.16 -9.83 12.96
CA LYS A 13 -7.30 -9.50 12.12
C LYS A 13 -7.01 -9.56 10.62
N LEU A 14 -5.74 -9.80 10.25
CA LEU A 14 -5.33 -9.93 8.86
C LEU A 14 -5.28 -11.40 8.45
N ASP A 15 -5.69 -11.67 7.22
CA ASP A 15 -5.57 -13.00 6.64
C ASP A 15 -4.10 -13.36 6.35
N PRO A 16 -3.73 -14.65 6.39
CA PRO A 16 -2.39 -15.08 6.05
C PRO A 16 -2.10 -14.79 4.57
N VAL A 17 -0.90 -14.29 4.30
CA VAL A 17 -0.44 -13.99 2.94
C VAL A 17 0.42 -15.13 2.44
N ILE A 18 0.04 -15.72 1.30
CA ILE A 18 0.63 -16.93 0.74
C ILE A 18 1.09 -16.64 -0.68
N GLY A 19 2.27 -17.17 -1.06
CA GLY A 19 2.77 -17.13 -2.43
C GLY A 19 3.26 -15.74 -2.89
N ARG A 20 3.52 -14.80 -1.97
CA ARG A 20 3.94 -13.43 -2.27
C ARG A 20 5.30 -13.02 -1.69
N ASP A 21 6.11 -13.99 -1.28
CA ASP A 21 7.40 -13.76 -0.60
C ASP A 21 8.40 -12.97 -1.46
N LYS A 22 8.45 -13.23 -2.77
CA LYS A 22 9.32 -12.52 -3.70
C LYS A 22 8.99 -11.03 -3.78
N GLN A 23 7.71 -10.71 -3.91
CA GLN A 23 7.22 -9.33 -3.98
C GLN A 23 7.43 -8.62 -2.64
N MET A 24 7.12 -9.27 -1.52
CA MET A 24 7.38 -8.75 -0.18
C MET A 24 8.85 -8.45 0.04
N LEU A 25 9.74 -9.38 -0.30
CA LEU A 25 11.18 -9.18 -0.19
C LEU A 25 11.64 -7.97 -1.02
N ARG A 26 11.11 -7.84 -2.24
CA ARG A 26 11.43 -6.70 -3.11
C ARG A 26 10.98 -5.37 -2.51
N VAL A 27 9.78 -5.32 -1.94
CA VAL A 27 9.26 -4.14 -1.23
C VAL A 27 10.17 -3.78 -0.06
N ILE A 28 10.55 -4.74 0.77
CA ILE A 28 11.47 -4.56 1.90
C ILE A 28 12.82 -4.00 1.44
N GLN A 29 13.40 -4.57 0.40
CA GLN A 29 14.68 -4.10 -0.17
C GLN A 29 14.61 -2.64 -0.63
N ILE A 30 13.50 -2.24 -1.25
CA ILE A 30 13.31 -0.87 -1.72
C ILE A 30 13.14 0.08 -0.52
N LEU A 31 12.34 -0.27 0.47
CA LEU A 31 12.14 0.52 1.69
C LEU A 31 13.46 0.79 2.44
N CYS A 32 14.43 -0.11 2.35
CA CYS A 32 15.74 0.03 2.99
C CYS A 32 16.77 0.83 2.17
N ARG A 33 16.43 1.33 0.99
CA ARG A 33 17.33 2.15 0.15
C ARG A 33 17.46 3.57 0.69
N ARG A 34 18.56 4.25 0.32
CA ARG A 34 18.76 5.67 0.61
C ARG A 34 17.97 6.60 -0.32
N GLY A 35 17.71 6.17 -1.54
CA GLY A 35 16.97 6.93 -2.55
C GLY A 35 16.07 6.02 -3.38
N LYS A 36 15.03 6.58 -4.01
CA LYS A 36 14.02 5.81 -4.75
C LYS A 36 13.47 4.67 -3.88
N ASN A 37 13.19 5.03 -2.62
CA ASN A 37 12.90 4.12 -1.52
C ASN A 37 11.40 3.98 -1.22
N ASN A 38 10.57 4.39 -2.17
CA ASN A 38 9.11 4.23 -2.09
C ASN A 38 8.69 3.19 -3.13
N PRO A 39 8.37 1.95 -2.74
CA PRO A 39 7.88 0.95 -3.66
C PRO A 39 6.49 1.32 -4.17
N CYS A 40 6.24 1.07 -5.45
CA CYS A 40 4.91 1.15 -6.04
C CYS A 40 4.54 -0.21 -6.63
N LEU A 41 3.56 -0.86 -6.03
CA LEU A 41 3.02 -2.13 -6.52
C LEU A 41 2.19 -1.87 -7.76
N ILE A 42 2.58 -2.44 -8.89
CA ILE A 42 1.88 -2.27 -10.17
C ILE A 42 1.35 -3.60 -10.67
N GLY A 43 0.09 -3.62 -11.03
CA GLY A 43 -0.61 -4.81 -11.53
C GLY A 43 -2.09 -4.56 -11.71
N GLU A 44 -2.75 -5.50 -12.35
CA GLU A 44 -4.18 -5.43 -12.58
C GLU A 44 -4.99 -5.41 -11.28
N PRO A 45 -6.22 -4.91 -11.29
CA PRO A 45 -7.11 -4.99 -10.13
C PRO A 45 -7.29 -6.45 -9.68
N GLY A 46 -7.28 -6.69 -8.37
CA GLY A 46 -7.54 -8.02 -7.81
C GLY A 46 -6.35 -8.98 -7.76
N VAL A 47 -5.16 -8.62 -8.27
CA VAL A 47 -3.97 -9.51 -8.25
C VAL A 47 -3.35 -9.71 -6.85
N GLY A 48 -3.83 -8.99 -5.82
CA GLY A 48 -3.36 -9.15 -4.44
C GLY A 48 -2.33 -8.12 -4.00
N LYS A 49 -2.32 -6.91 -4.56
CA LYS A 49 -1.40 -5.83 -4.15
C LYS A 49 -1.54 -5.47 -2.67
N THR A 50 -2.76 -5.32 -2.18
CA THR A 50 -3.04 -5.02 -0.77
C THR A 50 -2.60 -6.17 0.16
N ALA A 51 -2.79 -7.43 -0.26
CA ALA A 51 -2.34 -8.59 0.50
C ALA A 51 -0.82 -8.58 0.76
N ILE A 52 -0.01 -8.14 -0.21
CA ILE A 52 1.44 -7.99 -0.03
C ILE A 52 1.76 -6.99 1.09
N VAL A 53 1.04 -5.89 1.15
CA VAL A 53 1.23 -4.85 2.18
C VAL A 53 0.77 -5.34 3.56
N GLU A 54 -0.33 -6.07 3.63
CA GLU A 54 -0.80 -6.73 4.86
C GLU A 54 0.21 -7.78 5.35
N GLY A 55 0.79 -8.57 4.44
CA GLY A 55 1.87 -9.51 4.76
C GLY A 55 3.13 -8.82 5.28
N LEU A 56 3.47 -7.65 4.74
CA LEU A 56 4.56 -6.83 5.28
C LEU A 56 4.25 -6.34 6.70
N ALA A 57 3.02 -5.93 6.98
CA ALA A 57 2.61 -5.54 8.33
C ALA A 57 2.75 -6.70 9.33
N GLN A 58 2.35 -7.91 8.94
CA GLN A 58 2.55 -9.13 9.73
C GLN A 58 4.05 -9.40 9.97
N SER A 59 4.88 -9.25 8.94
CA SER A 59 6.34 -9.43 9.05
C SER A 59 6.99 -8.43 9.99
N ILE A 60 6.54 -7.17 9.98
CA ILE A 60 7.01 -6.15 10.93
C ILE A 60 6.65 -6.53 12.36
N VAL A 61 5.42 -6.95 12.61
CA VAL A 61 4.93 -7.36 13.94
C VAL A 61 5.66 -8.60 14.44
N ASN A 62 5.94 -9.56 13.56
CA ASN A 62 6.66 -10.79 13.88
C ASN A 62 8.18 -10.60 14.01
N GLY A 63 8.70 -9.41 13.72
CA GLY A 63 10.14 -9.12 13.81
C GLY A 63 10.98 -9.81 12.73
N THR A 64 10.39 -10.18 11.61
CA THR A 64 11.08 -10.87 10.49
C THR A 64 11.53 -9.91 9.39
N VAL A 65 11.78 -8.65 9.73
CA VAL A 65 12.19 -7.58 8.82
C VAL A 65 13.53 -6.98 9.26
N PRO A 66 14.28 -6.32 8.35
CA PRO A 66 15.51 -5.62 8.70
C PRO A 66 15.28 -4.51 9.74
N GLU A 67 16.32 -4.21 10.51
CA GLU A 67 16.30 -3.20 11.58
C GLU A 67 15.79 -1.82 11.11
N LEU A 68 16.09 -1.43 9.88
CA LEU A 68 15.67 -0.14 9.29
C LEU A 68 14.15 0.06 9.24
N ILE A 69 13.39 -1.03 9.17
CA ILE A 69 11.92 -0.99 9.16
C ILE A 69 11.29 -1.73 10.34
N ALA A 70 12.11 -2.30 11.21
CA ALA A 70 11.64 -2.92 12.45
C ALA A 70 10.95 -1.89 13.34
N GLY A 71 9.82 -2.26 13.91
CA GLY A 71 9.04 -1.39 14.78
C GLY A 71 8.30 -0.24 14.08
N LYS A 72 8.42 -0.08 12.76
CA LYS A 72 7.62 0.89 12.02
C LYS A 72 6.15 0.50 12.01
N ARG A 73 5.30 1.52 11.95
CA ARG A 73 3.86 1.35 11.77
C ARG A 73 3.55 1.42 10.27
N LEU A 74 2.79 0.48 9.78
CA LEU A 74 2.28 0.47 8.42
C LEU A 74 0.81 0.88 8.44
N VAL A 75 0.52 2.03 7.87
CA VAL A 75 -0.79 2.68 7.96
C VAL A 75 -1.33 2.93 6.54
N SER A 76 -2.51 2.43 6.27
CA SER A 76 -3.21 2.66 4.99
C SER A 76 -4.02 3.94 5.03
N LEU A 77 -3.94 4.73 3.99
CA LEU A 77 -4.80 5.90 3.78
C LEU A 77 -6.19 5.45 3.33
N ASP A 78 -7.21 5.77 4.12
CA ASP A 78 -8.61 5.49 3.77
C ASP A 78 -9.16 6.57 2.83
N MET A 79 -8.99 6.34 1.54
CA MET A 79 -9.46 7.24 0.50
C MET A 79 -10.98 7.40 0.53
N SER A 80 -11.72 6.32 0.75
CA SER A 80 -13.18 6.34 0.81
C SER A 80 -13.68 7.20 1.96
N GLY A 81 -13.08 7.07 3.14
CA GLY A 81 -13.40 7.89 4.31
C GLY A 81 -13.03 9.36 4.13
N LEU A 82 -11.95 9.65 3.39
CA LEU A 82 -11.53 11.02 3.08
C LEU A 82 -12.53 11.70 2.12
N VAL A 83 -12.93 11.01 1.06
CA VAL A 83 -13.87 11.53 0.04
C VAL A 83 -15.28 11.66 0.59
N ALA A 84 -15.82 10.62 1.24
CA ALA A 84 -17.21 10.57 1.72
C ALA A 84 -17.55 11.69 2.71
N LYS A 85 -16.57 12.18 3.45
CA LYS A 85 -16.74 13.26 4.45
C LYS A 85 -16.37 14.65 3.92
N SER A 86 -15.99 14.76 2.63
CA SER A 86 -15.61 16.04 2.01
C SER A 86 -16.71 16.53 1.09
N LYS A 87 -17.31 17.67 1.43
CA LYS A 87 -18.32 18.33 0.58
C LYS A 87 -17.66 19.17 -0.54
N TYR A 88 -16.44 19.63 -0.30
CA TYR A 88 -15.70 20.50 -1.20
C TYR A 88 -14.24 20.01 -1.36
N ARG A 89 -13.64 20.29 -2.51
CA ARG A 89 -12.25 19.96 -2.82
C ARG A 89 -11.25 20.43 -1.74
N GLY A 90 -11.42 21.64 -1.22
CA GLY A 90 -10.53 22.21 -0.20
C GLY A 90 -10.53 21.41 1.10
N GLU A 91 -11.68 20.86 1.51
CA GLU A 91 -11.76 20.01 2.71
C GLU A 91 -10.99 18.71 2.55
N PHE A 92 -10.98 18.10 1.36
CA PHE A 92 -10.21 16.91 1.07
C PHE A 92 -8.70 17.19 1.12
N GLU A 93 -8.26 18.27 0.47
CA GLU A 93 -6.85 18.68 0.48
C GLU A 93 -6.34 18.97 1.89
N GLU A 94 -7.14 19.67 2.72
CA GLU A 94 -6.81 19.94 4.13
C GLU A 94 -6.70 18.65 4.97
N ARG A 95 -7.58 17.68 4.74
CA ARG A 95 -7.55 16.41 5.46
C ARG A 95 -6.33 15.56 5.09
N ILE A 96 -6.00 15.45 3.80
CA ILE A 96 -4.77 14.77 3.37
C ILE A 96 -3.55 15.47 3.94
N LYS A 97 -3.50 16.80 3.89
CA LYS A 97 -2.41 17.58 4.46
C LYS A 97 -2.24 17.30 5.95
N LYS A 98 -3.35 17.23 6.69
CA LYS A 98 -3.32 16.90 8.11
C LYS A 98 -2.75 15.50 8.35
N VAL A 99 -3.24 14.48 7.64
CA VAL A 99 -2.73 13.10 7.77
C VAL A 99 -1.23 13.04 7.44
N ILE A 100 -0.80 13.65 6.34
CA ILE A 100 0.61 13.65 5.94
C ILE A 100 1.49 14.34 6.99
N ASN A 101 1.05 15.47 7.54
CA ASN A 101 1.78 16.18 8.58
C ASN A 101 1.88 15.36 9.87
N GLU A 102 0.83 14.65 10.26
CA GLU A 102 0.84 13.74 11.41
C GLU A 102 1.80 12.57 11.19
N VAL A 103 1.81 11.98 9.99
CA VAL A 103 2.76 10.91 9.61
C VAL A 103 4.21 11.39 9.64
N ILE A 104 4.48 12.59 9.12
CA ILE A 104 5.82 13.22 9.15
C ILE A 104 6.26 13.49 10.59
N ALA A 105 5.36 14.00 11.42
CA ALA A 105 5.65 14.32 12.83
C ALA A 105 5.93 13.05 13.65
N ASP A 106 5.23 11.95 13.38
CA ASP A 106 5.48 10.63 14.01
C ASP A 106 6.86 10.08 13.61
N GLY A 107 7.25 10.21 12.35
CA GLY A 107 8.56 9.77 11.82
C GLY A 107 8.73 8.24 11.76
N ASN A 108 7.81 7.47 12.30
CA ASN A 108 7.90 6.00 12.40
C ASN A 108 6.81 5.28 11.58
N VAL A 109 6.20 5.97 10.63
CA VAL A 109 5.10 5.46 9.82
C VAL A 109 5.55 5.24 8.37
N ILE A 110 5.17 4.10 7.80
CA ILE A 110 5.15 3.85 6.36
C ILE A 110 3.69 3.99 5.93
N LEU A 111 3.41 4.92 5.02
CA LEU A 111 2.06 5.18 4.53
C LEU A 111 1.76 4.34 3.30
N PHE A 112 0.72 3.53 3.35
CA PHE A 112 0.21 2.83 2.18
C PHE A 112 -0.89 3.64 1.50
N ILE A 113 -0.78 3.84 0.20
CA ILE A 113 -1.77 4.53 -0.62
C ILE A 113 -2.19 3.61 -1.74
N ASP A 114 -3.36 3.01 -1.59
CA ASP A 114 -3.99 2.25 -2.66
C ASP A 114 -4.56 3.19 -3.71
N GLU A 115 -4.61 2.73 -4.96
CA GLU A 115 -5.01 3.56 -6.10
C GLU A 115 -4.29 4.92 -6.12
N LEU A 116 -2.97 4.92 -5.96
CA LEU A 116 -2.12 6.11 -5.84
C LEU A 116 -2.43 7.18 -6.91
N HIS A 117 -2.79 6.77 -8.11
CA HIS A 117 -3.17 7.64 -9.22
C HIS A 117 -4.34 8.58 -8.91
N THR A 118 -5.24 8.18 -8.01
CA THR A 118 -6.41 8.97 -7.63
C THR A 118 -6.06 10.28 -6.93
N ILE A 119 -4.90 10.34 -6.28
CA ILE A 119 -4.45 11.52 -5.54
C ILE A 119 -3.28 12.26 -6.18
N ILE A 120 -2.60 11.68 -7.18
CA ILE A 120 -1.46 12.32 -7.84
C ILE A 120 -1.71 12.72 -9.29
N GLY A 121 -2.77 12.27 -9.92
CA GLY A 121 -2.97 12.43 -11.36
C GLY A 121 -4.26 13.11 -11.77
N ALA A 122 -5.15 13.32 -10.84
CA ALA A 122 -6.49 13.79 -11.13
C ALA A 122 -6.61 15.32 -11.39
N GLY A 123 -5.51 16.07 -11.34
CA GLY A 123 -5.50 17.55 -11.44
C GLY A 123 -5.92 18.15 -12.79
N GLY A 124 -6.26 17.34 -13.79
CA GLY A 124 -6.66 17.80 -15.12
C GLY A 124 -8.17 17.81 -15.42
N ALA A 125 -8.99 17.20 -14.60
CA ALA A 125 -10.44 17.19 -14.74
C ALA A 125 -11.10 18.08 -13.69
N GLU A 126 -12.13 18.82 -14.07
CA GLU A 126 -12.94 19.60 -13.13
C GLU A 126 -13.52 18.66 -12.06
N GLY A 127 -13.18 18.90 -10.78
CA GLY A 127 -13.61 18.10 -9.66
C GLY A 127 -12.66 16.97 -9.23
N ALA A 128 -11.53 16.80 -9.89
CA ALA A 128 -10.54 15.80 -9.53
C ALA A 128 -9.72 16.19 -8.27
N LEU A 129 -9.47 15.19 -7.42
CA LEU A 129 -8.69 15.34 -6.19
C LEU A 129 -7.20 15.30 -6.54
N ASP A 130 -6.41 16.27 -6.10
CA ASP A 130 -4.97 16.33 -6.35
C ASP A 130 -4.20 16.68 -5.08
N ALA A 131 -3.51 15.68 -4.55
CA ALA A 131 -2.61 15.84 -3.41
C ALA A 131 -1.14 15.92 -3.82
N SER A 132 -0.83 16.02 -5.11
CA SER A 132 0.54 16.08 -5.63
C SER A 132 1.34 17.20 -4.98
N ASN A 133 0.73 18.37 -4.80
CA ASN A 133 1.37 19.54 -4.18
C ASN A 133 1.76 19.32 -2.72
N ILE A 134 1.15 18.35 -2.05
CA ILE A 134 1.43 17.99 -0.67
C ILE A 134 2.44 16.85 -0.62
N LEU A 135 2.24 15.81 -1.43
CA LEU A 135 3.08 14.61 -1.45
C LEU A 135 4.48 14.84 -2.02
N LYS A 136 4.58 15.53 -3.15
CA LYS A 136 5.86 15.75 -3.84
C LYS A 136 6.92 16.41 -2.95
N PRO A 137 6.64 17.52 -2.23
CA PRO A 137 7.62 18.12 -1.34
C PRO A 137 8.04 17.20 -0.20
N ALA A 138 7.10 16.49 0.41
CA ALA A 138 7.37 15.55 1.51
C ALA A 138 8.25 14.37 1.07
N LEU A 139 7.96 13.79 -0.09
CA LEU A 139 8.78 12.74 -0.72
C LEU A 139 10.16 13.27 -1.11
N ALA A 140 10.24 14.47 -1.70
CA ALA A 140 11.49 15.07 -2.12
C ALA A 140 12.46 15.33 -0.95
N ARG A 141 11.93 15.70 0.21
CA ARG A 141 12.72 15.93 1.43
C ARG A 141 13.04 14.65 2.20
N GLY A 142 12.53 13.50 1.77
CA GLY A 142 12.68 12.24 2.51
C GLY A 142 11.97 12.20 3.86
N GLN A 143 10.98 13.07 4.06
CA GLN A 143 10.21 13.17 5.30
C GLN A 143 9.08 12.15 5.38
N LEU A 144 8.71 11.57 4.25
CA LEU A 144 7.61 10.63 4.11
C LEU A 144 8.09 9.38 3.37
N GLN A 145 7.74 8.21 3.87
CA GLN A 145 7.93 6.94 3.20
C GLN A 145 6.58 6.35 2.81
N VAL A 146 6.41 6.02 1.53
CA VAL A 146 5.14 5.59 0.93
C VAL A 146 5.31 4.26 0.22
N ILE A 147 4.33 3.39 0.38
CA ILE A 147 4.07 2.27 -0.52
C ILE A 147 2.85 2.66 -1.36
N GLY A 148 3.00 2.74 -2.67
CA GLY A 148 1.88 2.97 -3.59
C GLY A 148 1.37 1.67 -4.19
N ALA A 149 0.12 1.67 -4.62
CA ALA A 149 -0.44 0.62 -5.47
C ALA A 149 -1.26 1.24 -6.61
N THR A 150 -1.10 0.73 -7.82
CA THR A 150 -1.80 1.23 -9.01
C THR A 150 -1.72 0.22 -10.16
N THR A 151 -2.33 0.53 -11.29
CA THR A 151 -2.17 -0.26 -12.53
C THR A 151 -0.92 0.17 -13.32
N ILE A 152 -0.49 -0.65 -14.29
CA ILE A 152 0.67 -0.34 -15.15
C ILE A 152 0.40 0.93 -15.97
N GLU A 153 -0.81 1.08 -16.51
CA GLU A 153 -1.17 2.22 -17.35
C GLU A 153 -1.15 3.52 -16.56
N GLU A 154 -1.73 3.52 -15.37
CA GLU A 154 -1.80 4.67 -14.49
C GLU A 154 -0.41 5.06 -13.93
N TYR A 155 0.42 4.06 -13.60
CA TYR A 155 1.80 4.30 -13.20
C TYR A 155 2.58 5.05 -14.30
N ARG A 156 2.50 4.56 -15.55
CA ARG A 156 3.13 5.21 -16.70
C ARG A 156 2.62 6.61 -16.96
N LYS A 157 1.32 6.81 -16.79
CA LYS A 157 0.67 8.09 -17.07
C LYS A 157 0.97 9.15 -16.01
N TYR A 158 0.98 8.80 -14.73
CA TYR A 158 0.99 9.75 -13.61
C TYR A 158 2.29 9.77 -12.80
N VAL A 159 3.01 8.67 -12.70
CA VAL A 159 4.25 8.58 -11.93
C VAL A 159 5.48 8.71 -12.82
N GLU A 160 5.55 7.90 -13.86
CA GLU A 160 6.74 7.81 -14.73
C GLU A 160 7.00 9.10 -15.53
N LYS A 161 5.94 9.80 -15.90
CA LYS A 161 6.02 11.08 -16.61
C LYS A 161 6.31 12.29 -15.70
N ASP A 162 6.19 12.13 -14.40
CA ASP A 162 6.48 13.17 -13.42
C ASP A 162 7.88 12.97 -12.85
N ALA A 163 8.82 13.84 -13.20
CA ALA A 163 10.23 13.70 -12.81
C ALA A 163 10.43 13.68 -11.28
N ALA A 164 9.59 14.36 -10.50
CA ALA A 164 9.68 14.39 -9.06
C ALA A 164 9.24 13.04 -8.43
N LEU A 165 8.18 12.45 -8.96
CA LEU A 165 7.67 11.16 -8.50
C LEU A 165 8.51 9.98 -9.02
N GLU A 166 8.93 10.03 -10.28
CA GLU A 166 9.76 8.98 -10.89
C GLU A 166 11.06 8.75 -10.11
N ARG A 167 11.69 9.82 -9.62
CA ARG A 167 12.92 9.74 -8.81
C ARG A 167 12.69 9.19 -7.41
N ARG A 168 11.45 9.07 -6.94
CA ARG A 168 11.11 8.66 -5.58
C ARG A 168 10.46 7.29 -5.51
N PHE A 169 9.73 6.89 -6.55
CA PHE A 169 9.06 5.60 -6.63
C PHE A 169 9.85 4.57 -7.43
N GLN A 170 9.88 3.35 -6.92
CA GLN A 170 10.39 2.18 -7.61
C GLN A 170 9.24 1.21 -7.89
N PRO A 171 8.95 0.87 -9.16
CA PRO A 171 7.89 -0.06 -9.49
C PRO A 171 8.26 -1.50 -9.06
N VAL A 172 7.25 -2.21 -8.56
CA VAL A 172 7.28 -3.64 -8.26
C VAL A 172 6.10 -4.28 -8.96
N THR A 173 6.37 -5.09 -9.98
CA THR A 173 5.31 -5.76 -10.73
C THR A 173 4.69 -6.88 -9.89
N VAL A 174 3.36 -6.89 -9.85
CA VAL A 174 2.55 -7.92 -9.22
C VAL A 174 1.69 -8.55 -10.31
N GLU A 175 2.07 -9.74 -10.72
CA GLU A 175 1.35 -10.52 -11.72
C GLU A 175 0.25 -11.36 -11.07
N GLU A 176 -0.69 -11.82 -11.88
CA GLU A 176 -1.62 -12.85 -11.45
C GLU A 176 -0.85 -14.10 -11.00
N PRO A 177 -1.31 -14.77 -9.94
CA PRO A 177 -0.67 -16.00 -9.51
C PRO A 177 -0.79 -17.07 -10.61
N SER A 178 0.25 -17.89 -10.75
CA SER A 178 0.18 -19.09 -11.57
C SER A 178 -0.89 -20.05 -11.03
N GLU A 179 -1.28 -21.05 -11.81
CA GLU A 179 -2.24 -22.06 -11.35
C GLU A 179 -1.76 -22.76 -10.07
N GLU A 180 -0.47 -23.08 -10.01
CA GLU A 180 0.17 -23.72 -8.84
C GLU A 180 0.13 -22.78 -7.61
N GLU A 181 0.50 -21.52 -7.79
CA GLU A 181 0.43 -20.50 -6.74
C GLU A 181 -1.02 -20.25 -6.28
N ALA A 182 -1.97 -20.25 -7.21
CA ALA A 182 -3.39 -20.11 -6.88
C ALA A 182 -3.90 -21.26 -6.02
N ILE A 183 -3.49 -22.50 -6.33
CA ILE A 183 -3.80 -23.68 -5.51
C ILE A 183 -3.20 -23.57 -4.12
N GLU A 184 -1.95 -23.10 -4.00
CA GLU A 184 -1.32 -22.87 -2.69
C GLU A 184 -2.06 -21.81 -1.87
N ILE A 185 -2.47 -20.72 -2.50
CA ILE A 185 -3.26 -19.65 -1.86
C ILE A 185 -4.59 -20.22 -1.35
N LEU A 186 -5.32 -20.95 -2.20
CA LEU A 186 -6.59 -21.57 -1.81
C LEU A 186 -6.43 -22.56 -0.67
N ASN A 187 -5.41 -23.40 -0.71
CA ASN A 187 -5.11 -24.34 0.37
C ASN A 187 -4.79 -23.64 1.70
N GLY A 188 -4.06 -22.55 1.64
CA GLY A 188 -3.72 -21.76 2.84
C GLY A 188 -4.91 -21.02 3.44
N LEU A 189 -5.89 -20.63 2.63
CA LEU A 189 -7.11 -19.96 3.08
C LEU A 189 -8.22 -20.94 3.47
N LYS A 190 -8.12 -22.21 3.04
CA LYS A 190 -9.15 -23.25 3.23
C LYS A 190 -9.67 -23.31 4.65
N SER A 191 -8.79 -23.42 5.63
CA SER A 191 -9.17 -23.58 7.04
C SER A 191 -9.94 -22.36 7.60
N LEU A 192 -9.66 -21.16 7.12
CA LEU A 192 -10.37 -19.93 7.49
C LEU A 192 -11.81 -19.96 6.95
N TYR A 193 -11.97 -20.32 5.68
CA TYR A 193 -13.28 -20.44 5.04
C TYR A 193 -14.11 -21.57 5.65
N GLU A 194 -13.52 -22.73 5.89
CA GLU A 194 -14.18 -23.86 6.58
C GLU A 194 -14.71 -23.46 7.96
N LYS A 195 -13.89 -22.77 8.74
CA LYS A 195 -14.28 -22.28 10.06
C LYS A 195 -15.37 -21.22 10.01
N HIS A 196 -15.28 -20.29 9.05
CA HIS A 196 -16.24 -19.21 8.92
C HIS A 196 -17.62 -19.69 8.46
N HIS A 197 -17.64 -20.62 7.48
CA HIS A 197 -18.88 -21.11 6.87
C HIS A 197 -19.40 -22.42 7.50
N HIS A 198 -18.66 -22.99 8.47
CA HIS A 198 -18.99 -24.27 9.10
C HIS A 198 -19.17 -25.42 8.10
N VAL A 199 -18.31 -25.48 7.09
CA VAL A 199 -18.29 -26.48 6.03
C VAL A 199 -16.91 -27.14 5.93
N THR A 200 -16.83 -28.27 5.23
CA THR A 200 -15.57 -28.91 4.85
C THR A 200 -15.37 -28.76 3.36
N ILE A 201 -14.26 -28.23 2.92
CA ILE A 201 -13.91 -28.07 1.51
C ILE A 201 -13.08 -29.28 1.09
N THR A 202 -13.55 -30.04 0.08
CA THR A 202 -12.80 -31.17 -0.49
C THR A 202 -11.69 -30.70 -1.43
N GLN A 203 -10.79 -31.60 -1.80
CA GLN A 203 -9.68 -31.30 -2.73
C GLN A 203 -10.00 -31.64 -4.19
N GLU A 204 -11.24 -31.99 -4.50
CA GLU A 204 -11.69 -32.29 -5.86
C GLU A 204 -12.06 -31.05 -6.64
#